data_072a48e6565ec0b32a0964bf54eee960
#
_entry.id   072a48e6565ec0b32a0964bf54eee960
#
_cell.length_a   1.000
_cell.length_b   1.000
_cell.length_c   1.000
_cell.angle_alpha   90.00
_cell.angle_beta   90.00
_cell.angle_gamma   90.00
#
_symmetry.space_group_name_H-M   'P 1'
#
loop_
_entity.id
_entity.type
_entity.pdbx_description
1 polymer ?
#
loop_
_entity_poly.entity_id
_entity_poly.type
_entity_poly.pdbx_seq_one_letter_code
_entity_poly.pdbx_strand_id
1 'polypeptide(L)'
;MQSPSLDPAKLTFRDAVEDDLPRCLALDASFQSDYVWQMTVNDGGDEIQVSCRRQRLPRQLVAQHPVDERQLLMALHMDNCFVVVEDPYSRQIVGYVTMRLDMSGRVAYLQDLVVDLLHRRRSLGARLVHVARVWASEFRLQQIIFEIPTTNYPAIRFAQAQGFTFCGFNDHHLANREIALFFSLSI
;
A
#
# COMPACT_ATOMS: atom_id res chain seq x y z
N MET A 1 19.25 -3.95 -27.11
CA MET A 1 18.36 -5.11 -26.87
C MET A 1 17.11 -4.55 -26.19
N GLN A 2 15.98 -4.53 -26.89
CA GLN A 2 14.71 -4.13 -26.30
C GLN A 2 14.30 -5.25 -25.33
N SER A 3 14.12 -4.90 -24.04
CA SER A 3 13.49 -5.80 -23.07
C SER A 3 12.12 -6.19 -23.62
N PRO A 4 11.72 -7.46 -23.61
CA PRO A 4 10.41 -7.88 -24.05
C PRO A 4 9.37 -7.09 -23.26
N SER A 5 8.42 -6.45 -23.97
CA SER A 5 7.33 -5.72 -23.32
C SER A 5 6.54 -6.73 -22.49
N LEU A 6 6.60 -6.58 -21.16
CA LEU A 6 5.81 -7.37 -20.24
C LEU A 6 4.35 -7.25 -20.61
N ASP A 7 3.72 -8.37 -20.98
CA ASP A 7 2.27 -8.42 -21.22
C ASP A 7 1.56 -8.58 -19.87
N PRO A 8 0.84 -7.54 -19.38
CA PRO A 8 0.17 -7.61 -18.08
C PRO A 8 -0.83 -8.76 -17.95
N ALA A 9 -1.36 -9.25 -19.09
CA ALA A 9 -2.29 -10.37 -19.13
C ALA A 9 -1.65 -11.72 -18.79
N LYS A 10 -0.32 -11.82 -18.88
CA LYS A 10 0.42 -13.06 -18.65
C LYS A 10 1.04 -13.17 -17.25
N LEU A 11 0.93 -12.12 -16.43
CA LEU A 11 1.49 -12.13 -15.07
C LEU A 11 0.71 -13.06 -14.15
N THR A 12 1.44 -13.79 -13.33
CA THR A 12 0.88 -14.71 -12.34
C THR A 12 0.78 -14.02 -10.98
N PHE A 13 -0.40 -14.11 -10.37
CA PHE A 13 -0.65 -13.71 -8.99
C PHE A 13 -0.70 -14.99 -8.16
N ARG A 14 0.16 -15.10 -7.18
CA ARG A 14 0.25 -16.28 -6.32
C ARG A 14 0.64 -15.92 -4.90
N ASP A 15 0.36 -16.81 -3.97
CA ASP A 15 0.87 -16.66 -2.61
C ASP A 15 2.40 -16.61 -2.61
N ALA A 16 2.92 -15.77 -1.71
CA ALA A 16 4.35 -15.64 -1.51
C ALA A 16 4.93 -16.85 -0.77
N VAL A 17 6.16 -17.16 -1.07
CA VAL A 17 6.96 -18.14 -0.33
C VAL A 17 8.22 -17.48 0.21
N GLU A 18 8.92 -18.11 1.15
CA GLU A 18 10.10 -17.52 1.81
C GLU A 18 11.17 -17.08 0.81
N ASP A 19 11.38 -17.85 -0.26
CA ASP A 19 12.33 -17.52 -1.34
C ASP A 19 11.96 -16.24 -2.13
N ASP A 20 10.74 -15.71 -1.96
CA ASP A 20 10.33 -14.45 -2.58
C ASP A 20 10.78 -13.21 -1.81
N LEU A 21 11.07 -13.33 -0.51
CA LEU A 21 11.41 -12.20 0.35
C LEU A 21 12.57 -11.36 -0.20
N PRO A 22 13.73 -11.92 -0.57
CA PRO A 22 14.82 -11.13 -1.11
C PRO A 22 14.43 -10.39 -2.40
N ARG A 23 13.55 -11.00 -3.22
CA ARG A 23 13.06 -10.41 -4.47
C ARG A 23 12.06 -9.29 -4.22
N CYS A 24 11.21 -9.43 -3.20
CA CYS A 24 10.29 -8.37 -2.77
C CYS A 24 11.06 -7.16 -2.21
N LEU A 25 12.09 -7.40 -1.39
CA LEU A 25 12.95 -6.36 -0.82
C LEU A 25 13.76 -5.60 -1.89
N ALA A 26 14.07 -6.25 -3.01
CA ALA A 26 14.82 -5.65 -4.11
C ALA A 26 13.99 -4.76 -5.04
N LEU A 27 12.65 -4.71 -4.89
CA LEU A 27 11.80 -3.88 -5.73
C LEU A 27 12.05 -2.39 -5.47
N ASP A 28 12.03 -1.60 -6.54
CA ASP A 28 12.07 -0.14 -6.43
C ASP A 28 10.71 0.39 -5.97
N ALA A 29 10.59 0.59 -4.66
CA ALA A 29 9.43 1.14 -3.99
C ALA A 29 9.45 2.69 -3.91
N SER A 30 10.38 3.36 -4.62
CA SER A 30 10.49 4.82 -4.64
C SER A 30 9.25 5.47 -5.23
N PHE A 31 8.96 6.69 -4.79
CA PHE A 31 7.91 7.52 -5.36
C PHE A 31 8.33 8.99 -5.43
N GLN A 32 7.68 9.72 -6.31
CA GLN A 32 7.85 11.15 -6.47
C GLN A 32 6.53 11.86 -6.21
N SER A 33 6.58 12.96 -5.49
CA SER A 33 5.39 13.75 -5.19
C SER A 33 5.64 15.25 -5.30
N ASP A 34 4.77 15.93 -6.04
CA ASP A 34 4.72 17.40 -6.11
C ASP A 34 3.78 18.00 -5.06
N TYR A 35 3.06 17.14 -4.33
CA TYR A 35 2.06 17.54 -3.34
C TYR A 35 2.19 16.72 -2.07
N VAL A 36 1.73 17.32 -0.96
CA VAL A 36 1.52 16.66 0.32
C VAL A 36 0.13 16.99 0.84
N TRP A 37 -0.37 16.19 1.76
CA TRP A 37 -1.52 16.56 2.58
C TRP A 37 -1.03 17.21 3.86
N GLN A 38 -1.29 18.51 4.00
CA GLN A 38 -1.03 19.23 5.24
C GLN A 38 -2.23 19.08 6.15
N MET A 39 -1.98 18.65 7.37
CA MET A 39 -3.01 18.51 8.39
C MET A 39 -2.89 19.61 9.43
N THR A 40 -4.02 20.11 9.89
CA THR A 40 -4.14 21.04 11.00
C THR A 40 -5.18 20.49 11.95
N VAL A 41 -4.83 20.41 13.22
CA VAL A 41 -5.74 20.04 14.32
C VAL A 41 -5.87 21.27 15.21
N ASN A 42 -7.09 21.74 15.39
CA ASN A 42 -7.45 22.77 16.34
C ASN A 42 -8.27 22.14 17.44
N ASP A 43 -7.76 22.15 18.66
CA ASP A 43 -8.44 21.67 19.86
C ASP A 43 -8.88 22.89 20.66
N GLY A 44 -10.18 23.15 20.66
CA GLY A 44 -10.82 24.26 21.40
C GLY A 44 -11.41 23.82 22.75
N GLY A 45 -11.13 22.60 23.21
CA GLY A 45 -11.66 22.04 24.45
C GLY A 45 -13.01 21.35 24.24
N ASP A 46 -14.03 22.07 23.83
CA ASP A 46 -15.36 21.50 23.54
C ASP A 46 -15.52 21.08 22.07
N GLU A 47 -14.61 21.48 21.20
CA GLU A 47 -14.62 21.16 19.77
C GLU A 47 -13.22 20.83 19.28
N ILE A 48 -13.09 19.70 18.55
CA ILE A 48 -11.87 19.33 17.83
C ILE A 48 -12.14 19.43 16.34
N GLN A 49 -11.45 20.35 15.68
CA GLN A 49 -11.51 20.52 14.24
C GLN A 49 -10.25 19.98 13.56
N VAL A 50 -10.44 19.04 12.63
CA VAL A 50 -9.38 18.49 11.82
C VAL A 50 -9.57 18.90 10.37
N SER A 51 -8.54 19.48 9.77
CA SER A 51 -8.57 19.79 8.35
C SER A 51 -7.35 19.18 7.65
N CYS A 52 -7.60 18.54 6.50
CA CYS A 52 -6.57 18.04 5.61
C CYS A 52 -6.67 18.78 4.29
N ARG A 53 -5.57 19.42 3.86
CA ARG A 53 -5.52 20.18 2.61
C ARG A 53 -4.34 19.74 1.77
N ARG A 54 -4.59 19.53 0.47
CA ARG A 54 -3.51 19.31 -0.48
C ARG A 54 -2.70 20.58 -0.65
N GLN A 55 -1.40 20.50 -0.43
CA GLN A 55 -0.46 21.59 -0.63
C GLN A 55 0.60 21.20 -1.66
N ARG A 56 0.90 22.12 -2.57
CA ARG A 56 1.98 21.94 -3.53
C ARG A 56 3.33 22.20 -2.84
N LEU A 57 4.26 21.30 -3.08
CA LEU A 57 5.62 21.45 -2.59
C LEU A 57 6.42 22.43 -3.46
N PRO A 58 7.31 23.24 -2.88
CA PRO A 58 8.19 24.11 -3.64
C PRO A 58 9.21 23.34 -4.49
N ARG A 59 9.52 22.10 -4.09
CA ARG A 59 10.38 21.15 -4.83
C ARG A 59 9.74 19.78 -4.78
N GLN A 60 9.94 18.98 -5.83
CA GLN A 60 9.48 17.61 -5.87
C GLN A 60 10.14 16.81 -4.74
N LEU A 61 9.32 16.12 -3.97
CA LEU A 61 9.75 15.12 -3.00
C LEU A 61 10.07 13.82 -3.73
N VAL A 62 11.24 13.26 -3.48
CA VAL A 62 11.61 11.90 -3.85
C VAL A 62 11.81 11.12 -2.56
N ALA A 63 11.05 10.06 -2.37
CA ALA A 63 11.10 9.24 -1.17
C ALA A 63 10.94 7.77 -1.53
N GLN A 64 11.23 6.90 -0.58
CA GLN A 64 11.06 5.45 -0.72
C GLN A 64 10.07 4.96 0.32
N HIS A 65 9.17 4.08 -0.09
CA HIS A 65 8.34 3.35 0.86
C HIS A 65 9.24 2.46 1.72
N PRO A 66 9.23 2.59 3.05
CA PRO A 66 10.04 1.74 3.92
C PRO A 66 9.48 0.32 3.88
N VAL A 67 10.27 -0.63 3.40
CA VAL A 67 9.95 -2.05 3.43
C VAL A 67 10.73 -2.68 4.58
N ASP A 68 10.03 -3.36 5.48
CA ASP A 68 10.64 -4.04 6.62
C ASP A 68 10.63 -5.57 6.39
N GLU A 69 11.82 -6.16 6.31
CA GLU A 69 12.00 -7.61 6.14
C GLU A 69 11.26 -8.41 7.21
N ARG A 70 11.27 -7.94 8.47
CA ARG A 70 10.57 -8.61 9.57
C ARG A 70 9.06 -8.61 9.36
N GLN A 71 8.51 -7.51 8.84
CA GLN A 71 7.09 -7.42 8.52
C GLN A 71 6.72 -8.37 7.37
N LEU A 72 7.54 -8.46 6.33
CA LEU A 72 7.34 -9.40 5.24
C LEU A 72 7.42 -10.85 5.73
N LEU A 73 8.40 -11.17 6.59
CA LEU A 73 8.52 -12.50 7.18
C LEU A 73 7.28 -12.85 8.05
N MET A 74 6.79 -11.90 8.84
CA MET A 74 5.55 -12.08 9.61
C MET A 74 4.33 -12.27 8.71
N ALA A 75 4.29 -11.62 7.54
CA ALA A 75 3.19 -11.76 6.60
C ALA A 75 3.13 -13.16 5.96
N LEU A 76 4.24 -13.90 5.90
CA LEU A 76 4.28 -15.30 5.43
C LEU A 76 3.67 -16.27 6.45
N HIS A 77 3.70 -15.90 7.72
CA HIS A 77 3.18 -16.73 8.79
C HIS A 77 1.79 -16.29 9.18
N MET A 78 0.97 -17.24 9.65
CA MET A 78 -0.40 -17.03 10.10
C MET A 78 -1.38 -16.76 8.92
N ASP A 79 -2.61 -16.49 9.23
CA ASP A 79 -3.70 -16.25 8.27
C ASP A 79 -3.64 -14.85 7.64
N ASN A 80 -2.45 -14.41 7.24
CA ASN A 80 -2.25 -13.11 6.58
C ASN A 80 -2.31 -13.26 5.06
N CYS A 81 -2.58 -12.16 4.38
CA CYS A 81 -2.49 -12.11 2.92
C CYS A 81 -1.09 -11.68 2.51
N PHE A 82 -0.38 -12.52 1.78
CA PHE A 82 0.84 -12.11 1.10
C PHE A 82 0.84 -12.69 -0.32
N VAL A 83 0.54 -11.83 -1.29
CA VAL A 83 0.47 -12.20 -2.71
C VAL A 83 1.52 -11.45 -3.50
N VAL A 84 2.27 -12.17 -4.32
CA VAL A 84 3.26 -11.63 -5.25
C VAL A 84 2.75 -11.67 -6.68
N VAL A 85 3.24 -10.75 -7.50
CA VAL A 85 3.05 -10.72 -8.95
C VAL A 85 4.35 -11.15 -9.60
N GLU A 86 4.33 -12.28 -10.27
CA GLU A 86 5.50 -12.87 -10.94
C GLU A 86 5.34 -12.84 -12.45
N ASP A 87 6.42 -12.47 -13.15
CA ASP A 87 6.54 -12.71 -14.58
C ASP A 87 6.94 -14.19 -14.80
N PRO A 88 6.06 -15.00 -15.42
CA PRO A 88 6.32 -16.44 -15.57
C PRO A 88 7.51 -16.76 -16.46
N TYR A 89 7.95 -15.84 -17.30
CA TYR A 89 9.09 -16.07 -18.23
C TYR A 89 10.43 -15.75 -17.58
N SER A 90 10.53 -14.60 -16.91
CA SER A 90 11.77 -14.18 -16.25
C SER A 90 11.86 -14.64 -14.79
N ARG A 91 10.76 -15.12 -14.24
CA ARG A 91 10.62 -15.48 -12.81
C ARG A 91 10.87 -14.29 -11.88
N GLN A 92 10.79 -13.07 -12.39
CA GLN A 92 10.96 -11.86 -11.59
C GLN A 92 9.67 -11.51 -10.88
N ILE A 93 9.77 -11.10 -9.60
CA ILE A 93 8.69 -10.46 -8.88
C ILE A 93 8.65 -8.99 -9.32
N VAL A 94 7.47 -8.52 -9.72
CA VAL A 94 7.24 -7.16 -10.21
C VAL A 94 6.31 -6.34 -9.31
N GLY A 95 5.81 -6.95 -8.25
CA GLY A 95 4.98 -6.29 -7.24
C GLY A 95 4.46 -7.29 -6.22
N TYR A 96 3.91 -6.76 -5.14
CA TYR A 96 3.26 -7.57 -4.09
C TYR A 96 2.27 -6.75 -3.27
N VAL A 97 1.43 -7.45 -2.52
CA VAL A 97 0.57 -6.90 -1.48
C VAL A 97 0.67 -7.74 -0.23
N THR A 98 0.72 -7.06 0.93
CA THR A 98 0.62 -7.70 2.24
C THR A 98 -0.54 -7.10 3.03
N MET A 99 -1.27 -7.97 3.73
CA MET A 99 -2.30 -7.53 4.69
C MET A 99 -2.18 -8.33 5.97
N ARG A 100 -2.43 -7.65 7.07
CA ARG A 100 -2.46 -8.21 8.42
C ARG A 100 -3.90 -8.16 8.96
N LEU A 101 -4.35 -9.26 9.55
CA LEU A 101 -5.61 -9.27 10.28
C LEU A 101 -5.51 -8.44 11.57
N ASP A 102 -6.59 -7.74 11.90
CA ASP A 102 -6.77 -7.16 13.22
C ASP A 102 -7.09 -8.24 14.27
N MET A 103 -6.79 -7.95 15.53
CA MET A 103 -7.08 -8.84 16.66
C MET A 103 -8.58 -9.15 16.80
N SER A 104 -9.47 -8.27 16.33
CA SER A 104 -10.91 -8.51 16.29
C SER A 104 -11.33 -9.50 15.20
N GLY A 105 -10.46 -9.79 14.22
CA GLY A 105 -10.75 -10.65 13.06
C GLY A 105 -11.79 -10.08 12.10
N ARG A 106 -12.07 -8.78 12.15
CA ARG A 106 -13.07 -8.13 11.26
C ARG A 106 -12.49 -7.14 10.28
N VAL A 107 -11.26 -6.73 10.49
CA VAL A 107 -10.56 -5.71 9.73
C VAL A 107 -9.22 -6.26 9.28
N ALA A 108 -8.82 -5.98 8.06
CA ALA A 108 -7.45 -6.16 7.62
C ALA A 108 -6.77 -4.82 7.40
N TYR A 109 -5.51 -4.74 7.81
CA TYR A 109 -4.64 -3.61 7.50
C TYR A 109 -3.80 -3.97 6.29
N LEU A 110 -3.94 -3.21 5.21
CA LEU A 110 -3.06 -3.27 4.06
C LEU A 110 -1.75 -2.59 4.46
N GLN A 111 -0.71 -3.40 4.69
CA GLN A 111 0.59 -2.94 5.16
C GLN A 111 1.45 -2.46 4.00
N ASP A 112 1.60 -3.30 2.98
CA ASP A 112 2.39 -2.97 1.80
C ASP A 112 1.57 -3.22 0.53
N LEU A 113 1.69 -2.31 -0.41
CA LEU A 113 1.27 -2.46 -1.80
C LEU A 113 2.35 -1.86 -2.68
N VAL A 114 3.22 -2.71 -3.16
CA VAL A 114 4.39 -2.33 -3.93
C VAL A 114 4.28 -2.83 -5.36
N VAL A 115 4.52 -1.94 -6.31
CA VAL A 115 4.74 -2.26 -7.71
C VAL A 115 6.06 -1.63 -8.11
N ASP A 116 6.95 -2.44 -8.65
CA ASP A 116 8.25 -2.00 -9.15
C ASP A 116 8.09 -0.79 -10.09
N LEU A 117 8.98 0.18 -9.97
CA LEU A 117 8.86 1.47 -10.68
C LEU A 117 8.67 1.30 -12.18
N LEU A 118 9.39 0.36 -12.80
CA LEU A 118 9.33 0.10 -14.25
C LEU A 118 8.00 -0.56 -14.69
N HIS A 119 7.26 -1.12 -13.74
CA HIS A 119 6.02 -1.87 -13.99
C HIS A 119 4.76 -1.11 -13.60
N ARG A 120 4.88 0.12 -13.08
CA ARG A 120 3.74 0.98 -12.72
C ARG A 120 2.95 1.43 -13.94
N ARG A 121 1.74 1.94 -13.69
CA ARG A 121 0.79 2.46 -14.69
C ARG A 121 0.29 1.40 -15.70
N ARG A 122 0.38 0.12 -15.31
CA ARG A 122 -0.09 -1.05 -16.07
C ARG A 122 -1.19 -1.80 -15.33
N SER A 123 -1.95 -1.11 -14.49
CA SER A 123 -3.08 -1.64 -13.69
C SER A 123 -2.69 -2.71 -12.66
N LEU A 124 -1.40 -2.97 -12.41
CA LEU A 124 -0.97 -4.02 -11.46
C LEU A 124 -1.41 -3.72 -10.04
N GLY A 125 -1.26 -2.47 -9.58
CA GLY A 125 -1.74 -2.07 -8.26
C GLY A 125 -3.25 -2.28 -8.09
N ALA A 126 -4.05 -1.96 -9.10
CA ALA A 126 -5.49 -2.19 -9.06
C ALA A 126 -5.84 -3.69 -8.99
N ARG A 127 -5.10 -4.54 -9.71
CA ARG A 127 -5.27 -6.00 -9.64
C ARG A 127 -4.85 -6.55 -8.27
N LEU A 128 -3.79 -6.03 -7.66
CA LEU A 128 -3.40 -6.39 -6.28
C LEU A 128 -4.47 -6.00 -5.27
N VAL A 129 -5.06 -4.79 -5.39
CA VAL A 129 -6.21 -4.40 -4.55
C VAL A 129 -7.40 -5.34 -4.77
N HIS A 130 -7.67 -5.75 -6.01
CA HIS A 130 -8.74 -6.70 -6.28
C HIS A 130 -8.48 -8.05 -5.60
N VAL A 131 -7.27 -8.60 -5.67
CA VAL A 131 -6.87 -9.83 -4.96
C VAL A 131 -7.05 -9.66 -3.44
N ALA A 132 -6.60 -8.53 -2.89
CA ALA A 132 -6.78 -8.19 -1.49
C ALA A 132 -8.26 -8.18 -1.06
N ARG A 133 -9.15 -7.64 -1.92
CA ARG A 133 -10.61 -7.65 -1.67
C ARG A 133 -11.20 -9.05 -1.70
N VAL A 134 -10.79 -9.88 -2.66
CA VAL A 134 -11.26 -11.28 -2.75
C VAL A 134 -10.86 -12.02 -1.48
N TRP A 135 -9.59 -11.93 -1.10
CA TRP A 135 -9.09 -12.54 0.13
C TRP A 135 -9.87 -12.06 1.37
N ALA A 136 -10.08 -10.75 1.51
CA ALA A 136 -10.82 -10.18 2.63
C ALA A 136 -12.28 -10.68 2.67
N SER A 137 -12.92 -10.87 1.51
CA SER A 137 -14.26 -11.42 1.39
C SER A 137 -14.31 -12.90 1.82
N GLU A 138 -13.32 -13.71 1.44
CA GLU A 138 -13.22 -15.12 1.86
C GLU A 138 -13.07 -15.26 3.37
N PHE A 139 -12.32 -14.36 4.00
CA PHE A 139 -12.19 -14.27 5.46
C PHE A 139 -13.36 -13.55 6.15
N ARG A 140 -14.41 -13.17 5.39
CA ARG A 140 -15.61 -12.47 5.90
C ARG A 140 -15.30 -11.18 6.67
N LEU A 141 -14.26 -10.46 6.22
CA LEU A 141 -13.89 -9.19 6.81
C LEU A 141 -14.90 -8.10 6.41
N GLN A 142 -15.03 -7.08 7.23
CA GLN A 142 -15.93 -5.95 6.98
C GLN A 142 -15.28 -4.83 6.20
N GLN A 143 -13.96 -4.66 6.38
CA GLN A 143 -13.22 -3.58 5.73
C GLN A 143 -11.72 -3.87 5.64
N ILE A 144 -11.10 -3.21 4.69
CA ILE A 144 -9.65 -3.09 4.58
C ILE A 144 -9.27 -1.66 4.94
N ILE A 145 -8.28 -1.47 5.81
CA ILE A 145 -7.70 -0.17 6.14
C ILE A 145 -6.33 -0.07 5.49
N PHE A 146 -6.10 1.04 4.79
CA PHE A 146 -4.82 1.36 4.17
C PHE A 146 -4.22 2.59 4.87
N GLU A 147 -3.03 2.42 5.45
CA GLU A 147 -2.29 3.46 6.15
C GLU A 147 -1.30 4.10 5.18
N ILE A 148 -1.44 5.41 4.94
CA ILE A 148 -0.64 6.12 3.94
C ILE A 148 -0.06 7.39 4.55
N PRO A 149 1.28 7.60 4.47
CA PRO A 149 1.89 8.86 4.90
C PRO A 149 1.31 10.06 4.15
N THR A 150 1.14 11.19 4.87
CA THR A 150 0.67 12.45 4.25
C THR A 150 1.53 12.92 3.09
N THR A 151 2.79 12.50 3.05
CA THR A 151 3.78 12.83 2.01
C THR A 151 3.61 11.99 0.75
N ASN A 152 2.99 10.80 0.84
CA ASN A 152 2.79 9.91 -0.31
C ASN A 152 1.48 10.23 -1.05
N TYR A 153 1.42 11.42 -1.65
CA TYR A 153 0.26 11.85 -2.42
C TYR A 153 -0.11 10.89 -3.57
N PRO A 154 0.83 10.30 -4.33
CA PRO A 154 0.48 9.31 -5.35
C PRO A 154 -0.28 8.10 -4.80
N ALA A 155 0.13 7.56 -3.65
CA ALA A 155 -0.57 6.44 -3.01
C ALA A 155 -1.95 6.84 -2.51
N ILE A 156 -2.11 8.05 -1.94
CA ILE A 156 -3.42 8.57 -1.52
C ILE A 156 -4.36 8.67 -2.72
N ARG A 157 -3.90 9.24 -3.84
CA ARG A 157 -4.70 9.34 -5.07
C ARG A 157 -5.06 7.97 -5.65
N PHE A 158 -4.13 7.03 -5.56
CA PHE A 158 -4.37 5.65 -5.97
C PHE A 158 -5.44 5.01 -5.08
N ALA A 159 -5.32 5.08 -3.75
CA ALA A 159 -6.29 4.54 -2.81
C ALA A 159 -7.70 5.10 -3.08
N GLN A 160 -7.83 6.42 -3.24
CA GLN A 160 -9.10 7.07 -3.58
C GLN A 160 -9.68 6.57 -4.90
N ALA A 161 -8.83 6.36 -5.93
CA ALA A 161 -9.26 5.83 -7.22
C ALA A 161 -9.68 4.34 -7.15
N GLN A 162 -9.23 3.59 -6.13
CA GLN A 162 -9.67 2.22 -5.85
C GLN A 162 -10.91 2.16 -4.94
N GLY A 163 -11.50 3.30 -4.57
CA GLY A 163 -12.71 3.37 -3.76
C GLY A 163 -12.47 3.42 -2.25
N PHE A 164 -11.22 3.57 -1.81
CA PHE A 164 -10.94 3.84 -0.40
C PHE A 164 -11.38 5.25 -0.02
N THR A 165 -11.99 5.39 1.14
CA THR A 165 -12.44 6.66 1.71
C THR A 165 -11.66 6.99 2.98
N PHE A 166 -11.36 8.27 3.19
CA PHE A 166 -10.69 8.73 4.41
C PHE A 166 -11.52 8.38 5.65
N CYS A 167 -10.90 7.77 6.64
CA CYS A 167 -11.56 7.34 7.88
C CYS A 167 -10.86 7.80 9.17
N GLY A 168 -9.68 8.40 9.07
CA GLY A 168 -8.96 8.87 10.24
C GLY A 168 -7.49 9.17 9.98
N PHE A 169 -6.79 9.47 11.05
CA PHE A 169 -5.34 9.70 11.03
C PHE A 169 -4.71 9.30 12.36
N ASN A 170 -3.40 9.14 12.35
CA ASN A 170 -2.62 9.02 13.58
C ASN A 170 -1.33 9.84 13.42
N ASP A 171 -1.10 10.72 14.40
CA ASP A 171 0.13 11.52 14.46
C ASP A 171 1.24 10.69 15.12
N HIS A 172 2.45 10.83 14.60
CA HIS A 172 3.63 10.07 15.07
C HIS A 172 3.50 8.54 14.98
N HIS A 173 2.59 8.04 14.16
CA HIS A 173 2.33 6.60 14.00
C HIS A 173 3.49 5.88 13.29
N LEU A 174 4.04 6.52 12.27
CA LEU A 174 5.12 5.96 11.47
C LEU A 174 6.48 6.11 12.16
N ALA A 175 7.41 5.20 11.88
CA ALA A 175 8.75 5.18 12.50
C ALA A 175 9.53 6.48 12.31
N ASN A 176 9.28 7.22 11.23
CA ASN A 176 9.85 8.53 10.92
C ASN A 176 9.06 9.70 11.54
N ARG A 177 8.06 9.43 12.39
CA ARG A 177 7.12 10.38 13.00
C ARG A 177 6.25 11.14 12.00
N GLU A 178 6.09 10.64 10.80
CA GLU A 178 5.11 11.18 9.86
C GLU A 178 3.69 10.84 10.28
N ILE A 179 2.76 11.72 9.91
CA ILE A 179 1.34 11.49 10.11
C ILE A 179 0.87 10.43 9.11
N ALA A 180 0.24 9.38 9.60
CA ALA A 180 -0.47 8.41 8.78
C ALA A 180 -1.93 8.84 8.59
N LEU A 181 -2.39 8.86 7.35
CA LEU A 181 -3.81 8.98 7.01
C LEU A 181 -4.36 7.57 6.79
N PHE A 182 -5.54 7.31 7.36
CA PHE A 182 -6.22 6.03 7.22
C PHE A 182 -7.33 6.14 6.19
N PHE A 183 -7.34 5.20 5.28
CA PHE A 183 -8.36 5.06 4.25
C PHE A 183 -9.00 3.69 4.38
N SER A 184 -10.32 3.61 4.41
CA SER A 184 -11.05 2.35 4.51
C SER A 184 -11.77 2.01 3.21
N LEU A 185 -11.83 0.71 2.93
CA LEU A 185 -12.59 0.12 1.86
C LEU A 185 -13.52 -0.94 2.46
N SER A 186 -14.83 -0.75 2.31
CA SER A 186 -15.82 -1.75 2.73
C SER A 186 -15.80 -2.96 1.78
N ILE A 187 -15.99 -4.17 2.34
CA ILE A 187 -15.98 -5.46 1.65
C ILE A 187 -17.42 -5.98 1.50
#